data_5c4dbb49018f3e26e19c6e9eabbbb7c2
#
_entry.id   5c4dbb49018f3e26e19c6e9eabbbb7c2
#
_cell.length_a   1.000
_cell.length_b   1.000
_cell.length_c   1.000
_cell.angle_alpha   90.00
_cell.angle_beta   90.00
_cell.angle_gamma   90.00
#
_symmetry.space_group_name_H-M   'P 1'
#
loop_
_entity.id
_entity.type
_entity.pdbx_description
1 polymer ?
#
loop_
_entity_poly.entity_id
_entity_poly.type
_entity_poly.pdbx_seq_one_letter_code
_entity_poly.pdbx_strand_id
1 'polypeptide(L)'
;MADKIRVGIVGATVTQGGSGWGQNAHVPALKALPGYELKAVCTSREETARASAAAFGTEKAFHRFGDMVSHPEVDLIVVCVRVPGHRELVVGGLQAGKPVFCEWPLGANLAEAEEMAGLARQRSLPTMVGLQGRSDPTILYARDLIQQGYIGEVLTASLSTVAQAQLQRGPGRIWQGVRANGANTLTIAGGHAIDALCAVLGEFAELSARVSTRIPEWRTLEGKPVPVDAPDSINIVGRMTSGAEVSVNVAAVPSNPSGNRLEIYGREGALVIRANGALSLGPNQMHAGQGKESMVAMPVPAKYRVAPEGTPAGQPYNVAQAYARAADALRGGGRFDVDFDLAVRRHKLIDAIERSAATGRSVKLDQ
;
A
#
# COMPACT_ATOMS: atom_id res chain seq x y z
N MET A 1 -24.07 11.24 -18.42
CA MET A 1 -22.77 10.72 -17.92
C MET A 1 -22.78 10.95 -16.42
N ALA A 2 -22.38 9.96 -15.61
CA ALA A 2 -22.26 10.18 -14.16
C ALA A 2 -21.24 11.30 -13.91
N ASP A 3 -21.51 12.16 -12.92
CA ASP A 3 -20.61 13.25 -12.56
C ASP A 3 -19.23 12.70 -12.14
N LYS A 4 -18.17 13.37 -12.56
CA LYS A 4 -16.80 13.01 -12.19
C LYS A 4 -16.56 13.23 -10.70
N ILE A 5 -15.82 12.33 -10.06
CA ILE A 5 -15.31 12.54 -8.71
C ILE A 5 -14.16 13.55 -8.79
N ARG A 6 -14.33 14.72 -8.16
CA ARG A 6 -13.37 15.82 -8.17
C ARG A 6 -12.39 15.65 -7.01
N VAL A 7 -11.13 15.43 -7.35
CA VAL A 7 -10.08 15.05 -6.40
C VAL A 7 -9.22 16.25 -6.01
N GLY A 8 -9.07 16.47 -4.71
CA GLY A 8 -8.05 17.33 -4.13
C GLY A 8 -6.91 16.47 -3.56
N ILE A 9 -5.69 16.61 -4.11
CA ILE A 9 -4.52 15.86 -3.64
C ILE A 9 -3.59 16.73 -2.80
N VAL A 10 -3.20 16.26 -1.61
CA VAL A 10 -2.18 16.88 -0.77
C VAL A 10 -0.89 16.07 -0.80
N GLY A 11 0.24 16.73 -1.07
CA GLY A 11 1.56 16.11 -1.11
C GLY A 11 2.09 15.76 -2.51
N ALA A 12 1.28 15.85 -3.56
CA ALA A 12 1.79 15.77 -4.93
C ALA A 12 2.52 17.08 -5.28
N THR A 13 3.81 16.97 -5.60
CA THR A 13 4.63 18.16 -5.91
C THR A 13 5.63 17.84 -7.01
N VAL A 14 5.85 18.80 -7.91
CA VAL A 14 6.91 18.74 -8.95
C VAL A 14 8.28 19.18 -8.41
N THR A 15 8.33 19.75 -7.21
CA THR A 15 9.59 20.18 -6.60
C THR A 15 10.33 19.00 -5.96
N GLN A 16 11.67 19.02 -6.03
CA GLN A 16 12.51 17.99 -5.42
C GLN A 16 12.35 17.94 -3.90
N GLY A 17 12.45 16.75 -3.31
CA GLY A 17 12.50 16.54 -1.86
C GLY A 17 11.40 15.66 -1.27
N GLY A 18 10.43 15.20 -2.08
CA GLY A 18 9.43 14.20 -1.70
C GLY A 18 9.74 12.79 -2.23
N SER A 19 8.83 11.84 -1.96
CA SER A 19 8.89 10.49 -2.55
C SER A 19 8.57 10.47 -4.05
N GLY A 20 7.95 11.52 -4.54
CA GLY A 20 7.41 11.60 -5.89
C GLY A 20 6.15 10.77 -6.11
N TRP A 21 5.64 10.07 -5.09
CA TRP A 21 4.54 9.12 -5.25
C TRP A 21 3.25 9.78 -5.78
N GLY A 22 2.84 10.91 -5.19
CA GLY A 22 1.67 11.66 -5.65
C GLY A 22 1.78 12.05 -7.12
N GLN A 23 2.94 12.59 -7.52
CA GLN A 23 3.22 13.00 -8.91
C GLN A 23 3.29 11.80 -9.87
N ASN A 24 3.97 10.71 -9.48
CA ASN A 24 4.31 9.62 -10.39
C ASN A 24 3.28 8.50 -10.41
N ALA A 25 2.47 8.35 -9.36
CA ALA A 25 1.44 7.32 -9.26
C ALA A 25 0.02 7.88 -9.35
N HIS A 26 -0.36 8.80 -8.44
CA HIS A 26 -1.75 9.29 -8.38
C HIS A 26 -2.13 10.18 -9.56
N VAL A 27 -1.31 11.18 -9.89
CA VAL A 27 -1.63 12.12 -10.97
C VAL A 27 -1.84 11.42 -12.31
N PRO A 28 -0.94 10.52 -12.77
CA PRO A 28 -1.18 9.78 -14.02
C PRO A 28 -2.35 8.81 -13.94
N ALA A 29 -2.58 8.16 -12.78
CA ALA A 29 -3.72 7.28 -12.58
C ALA A 29 -5.06 8.03 -12.71
N LEU A 30 -5.19 9.18 -12.02
CA LEU A 30 -6.39 10.01 -12.10
C LEU A 30 -6.66 10.55 -13.51
N LYS A 31 -5.61 10.95 -14.23
CA LYS A 31 -5.72 11.41 -15.62
C LYS A 31 -6.18 10.32 -16.60
N ALA A 32 -5.84 9.06 -16.32
CA ALA A 32 -6.26 7.94 -17.15
C ALA A 32 -7.73 7.53 -16.91
N LEU A 33 -8.34 7.95 -15.82
CA LEU A 33 -9.66 7.51 -15.38
C LEU A 33 -10.76 8.53 -15.78
N PRO A 34 -11.68 8.21 -16.71
CA PRO A 34 -12.69 9.15 -17.18
C PRO A 34 -13.70 9.56 -16.10
N GLY A 35 -13.87 8.74 -15.05
CA GLY A 35 -14.75 9.02 -13.90
C GLY A 35 -14.17 9.91 -12.84
N TYR A 36 -12.93 10.39 -13.00
CA TYR A 36 -12.23 11.24 -12.03
C TYR A 36 -11.75 12.53 -12.69
N GLU A 37 -11.57 13.56 -11.87
CA GLU A 37 -10.96 14.84 -12.26
C GLU A 37 -9.99 15.27 -11.17
N LEU A 38 -8.72 15.48 -11.50
CA LEU A 38 -7.78 16.12 -10.58
C LEU A 38 -8.09 17.61 -10.53
N LYS A 39 -8.89 18.03 -9.54
CA LYS A 39 -9.42 19.40 -9.43
C LYS A 39 -8.50 20.34 -8.69
N ALA A 40 -7.79 19.83 -7.68
CA ALA A 40 -6.98 20.66 -6.79
C ALA A 40 -5.68 19.93 -6.38
N VAL A 41 -4.63 20.70 -6.19
CA VAL A 41 -3.39 20.29 -5.54
C VAL A 41 -3.10 21.18 -4.33
N CYS A 42 -2.65 20.54 -3.23
CA CYS A 42 -2.21 21.26 -2.04
C CYS A 42 -0.78 20.87 -1.69
N THR A 43 0.08 21.86 -1.47
CA THR A 43 1.46 21.70 -0.97
C THR A 43 1.71 22.70 0.17
N SER A 44 2.81 22.56 0.90
CA SER A 44 3.12 23.40 2.05
C SER A 44 3.46 24.87 1.74
N ARG A 45 3.67 25.23 0.47
CA ARG A 45 4.05 26.58 0.03
C ARG A 45 3.27 26.96 -1.22
N GLU A 46 2.88 28.22 -1.31
CA GLU A 46 2.10 28.76 -2.43
C GLU A 46 2.81 28.58 -3.78
N GLU A 47 4.11 28.87 -3.82
CA GLU A 47 4.93 28.69 -5.03
C GLU A 47 4.90 27.25 -5.54
N THR A 48 5.12 26.27 -4.65
CA THR A 48 5.11 24.85 -5.02
C THR A 48 3.73 24.34 -5.40
N ALA A 49 2.68 24.89 -4.79
CA ALA A 49 1.30 24.58 -5.14
C ALA A 49 0.97 25.06 -6.56
N ARG A 50 1.29 26.32 -6.88
CA ARG A 50 1.09 26.89 -8.22
C ARG A 50 1.89 26.17 -9.30
N ALA A 51 3.17 25.88 -9.04
CA ALA A 51 4.02 25.13 -9.98
C ALA A 51 3.47 23.72 -10.23
N SER A 52 3.00 23.02 -9.18
CA SER A 52 2.42 21.69 -9.30
C SER A 52 1.07 21.72 -10.03
N ALA A 53 0.20 22.70 -9.74
CA ALA A 53 -1.06 22.86 -10.45
C ALA A 53 -0.85 23.08 -11.95
N ALA A 54 0.07 23.97 -12.31
CA ALA A 54 0.42 24.22 -13.73
C ALA A 54 0.93 22.95 -14.43
N ALA A 55 1.85 22.21 -13.79
CA ALA A 55 2.41 20.99 -14.35
C ALA A 55 1.39 19.84 -14.46
N PHE A 56 0.46 19.75 -13.52
CA PHE A 56 -0.58 18.72 -13.54
C PHE A 56 -1.81 19.12 -14.37
N GLY A 57 -1.89 20.37 -14.81
CA GLY A 57 -3.05 20.89 -15.54
C GLY A 57 -4.32 20.91 -14.68
N THR A 58 -4.18 21.19 -13.38
CA THR A 58 -5.32 21.34 -12.47
C THR A 58 -5.65 22.81 -12.23
N GLU A 59 -6.95 23.11 -12.03
CA GLU A 59 -7.41 24.49 -11.93
C GLU A 59 -7.05 25.18 -10.61
N LYS A 60 -6.97 24.42 -9.51
CA LYS A 60 -6.88 24.95 -8.16
C LYS A 60 -5.55 24.60 -7.50
N ALA A 61 -4.87 25.60 -6.96
CA ALA A 61 -3.65 25.47 -6.19
C ALA A 61 -3.86 26.00 -4.77
N PHE A 62 -3.60 25.17 -3.77
CA PHE A 62 -3.74 25.54 -2.36
C PHE A 62 -2.41 25.34 -1.62
N HIS A 63 -2.12 26.22 -0.65
CA HIS A 63 -1.01 26.04 0.30
C HIS A 63 -1.49 25.89 1.75
N ARG A 64 -2.78 26.03 1.98
CA ARG A 64 -3.46 25.74 3.24
C ARG A 64 -4.44 24.59 3.03
N PHE A 65 -4.29 23.53 3.77
CA PHE A 65 -5.16 22.35 3.65
C PHE A 65 -6.63 22.69 3.94
N GLY A 66 -6.89 23.54 4.94
CA GLY A 66 -8.23 24.00 5.30
C GLY A 66 -8.99 24.64 4.15
N ASP A 67 -8.30 25.40 3.29
CA ASP A 67 -8.92 26.06 2.12
C ASP A 67 -9.30 25.02 1.05
N MET A 68 -8.45 23.99 0.83
CA MET A 68 -8.74 22.92 -0.12
C MET A 68 -9.89 22.03 0.36
N VAL A 69 -9.86 21.60 1.63
CA VAL A 69 -10.85 20.66 2.17
C VAL A 69 -12.25 21.28 2.26
N SER A 70 -12.34 22.60 2.46
CA SER A 70 -13.61 23.34 2.50
C SER A 70 -14.14 23.70 1.11
N HIS A 71 -13.36 23.48 0.05
CA HIS A 71 -13.76 23.90 -1.28
C HIS A 71 -14.91 23.03 -1.83
N PRO A 72 -16.01 23.64 -2.34
CA PRO A 72 -17.21 22.91 -2.76
C PRO A 72 -16.99 22.04 -4.01
N GLU A 73 -15.96 22.32 -4.80
CA GLU A 73 -15.59 21.55 -5.97
C GLU A 73 -14.56 20.43 -5.67
N VAL A 74 -14.36 20.06 -4.40
CA VAL A 74 -13.53 18.92 -4.02
C VAL A 74 -14.41 17.88 -3.34
N ASP A 75 -14.51 16.69 -3.93
CA ASP A 75 -15.35 15.59 -3.45
C ASP A 75 -14.55 14.55 -2.66
N LEU A 76 -13.31 14.30 -3.04
CA LEU A 76 -12.41 13.32 -2.43
C LEU A 76 -11.07 13.97 -2.08
N ILE A 77 -10.63 13.78 -0.84
CA ILE A 77 -9.28 14.17 -0.40
C ILE A 77 -8.32 13.00 -0.56
N VAL A 78 -7.18 13.22 -1.23
CA VAL A 78 -6.09 12.25 -1.32
C VAL A 78 -4.90 12.73 -0.52
N VAL A 79 -4.52 11.96 0.50
CA VAL A 79 -3.39 12.24 1.39
C VAL A 79 -2.18 11.44 0.95
N CYS A 80 -1.17 12.13 0.41
CA CYS A 80 0.03 11.55 -0.17
C CYS A 80 1.30 12.27 0.32
N VAL A 81 1.42 12.42 1.63
CA VAL A 81 2.54 13.08 2.32
C VAL A 81 3.40 12.06 3.07
N ARG A 82 4.31 12.51 3.94
CA ARG A 82 5.03 11.64 4.87
C ARG A 82 4.08 11.15 5.97
N VAL A 83 4.23 9.90 6.40
CA VAL A 83 3.35 9.24 7.39
C VAL A 83 3.06 10.07 8.65
N PRO A 84 4.02 10.78 9.28
CA PRO A 84 3.71 11.61 10.44
C PRO A 84 2.70 12.74 10.19
N GLY A 85 2.46 13.10 8.93
CA GLY A 85 1.45 14.11 8.56
C GLY A 85 0.07 13.50 8.21
N HIS A 86 -0.07 12.18 8.15
CA HIS A 86 -1.31 11.53 7.71
C HIS A 86 -2.47 11.83 8.67
N ARG A 87 -2.25 11.63 9.98
CA ARG A 87 -3.29 11.79 11.00
C ARG A 87 -3.98 13.17 10.93
N GLU A 88 -3.22 14.25 10.93
CA GLU A 88 -3.75 15.61 10.88
C GLU A 88 -4.64 15.83 9.64
N LEU A 89 -4.13 15.45 8.47
CA LEU A 89 -4.81 15.69 7.20
C LEU A 89 -6.04 14.77 7.02
N VAL A 90 -5.95 13.51 7.42
CA VAL A 90 -7.07 12.57 7.38
C VAL A 90 -8.18 13.00 8.32
N VAL A 91 -7.86 13.34 9.58
CA VAL A 91 -8.83 13.83 10.55
C VAL A 91 -9.51 15.11 10.04
N GLY A 92 -8.73 16.07 9.52
CA GLY A 92 -9.27 17.30 8.93
C GLY A 92 -10.22 17.04 7.76
N GLY A 93 -9.86 16.10 6.86
CA GLY A 93 -10.71 15.70 5.74
C GLY A 93 -12.04 15.09 6.18
N LEU A 94 -11.99 14.14 7.12
CA LEU A 94 -13.17 13.47 7.68
C LEU A 94 -14.05 14.44 8.48
N GLN A 95 -13.46 15.36 9.26
CA GLN A 95 -14.21 16.40 9.99
C GLN A 95 -14.94 17.37 9.05
N ALA A 96 -14.37 17.65 7.89
CA ALA A 96 -15.01 18.46 6.86
C ALA A 96 -16.09 17.69 6.05
N GLY A 97 -16.36 16.43 6.39
CA GLY A 97 -17.37 15.61 5.72
C GLY A 97 -16.93 15.08 4.35
N LYS A 98 -15.64 15.01 4.08
CA LYS A 98 -15.12 14.53 2.80
C LYS A 98 -14.66 13.06 2.91
N PRO A 99 -14.98 12.21 1.91
CA PRO A 99 -14.28 10.96 1.68
C PRO A 99 -12.76 11.15 1.62
N VAL A 100 -12.00 10.18 2.15
CA VAL A 100 -10.54 10.28 2.19
C VAL A 100 -9.87 9.02 1.63
N PHE A 101 -8.93 9.22 0.72
CA PHE A 101 -7.91 8.23 0.36
C PHE A 101 -6.61 8.62 1.05
N CYS A 102 -6.08 7.77 1.92
CA CYS A 102 -4.77 7.95 2.54
C CYS A 102 -3.79 6.89 2.08
N GLU A 103 -2.56 7.28 1.77
CA GLU A 103 -1.51 6.32 1.45
C GLU A 103 -1.18 5.43 2.66
N TRP A 104 -0.63 4.25 2.35
CA TRP A 104 -0.15 3.29 3.34
C TRP A 104 1.30 3.64 3.78
N PRO A 105 1.65 3.49 5.07
CA PRO A 105 0.81 3.16 6.23
C PRO A 105 -0.21 4.26 6.57
N LEU A 106 -1.40 3.87 7.04
CA LEU A 106 -2.46 4.83 7.37
C LEU A 106 -2.03 5.83 8.44
N GLY A 107 -1.37 5.37 9.50
CA GLY A 107 -0.78 6.18 10.57
C GLY A 107 0.63 5.72 10.92
N ALA A 108 1.31 6.44 11.79
CA ALA A 108 2.63 6.07 12.29
C ALA A 108 2.59 4.83 13.21
N ASN A 109 1.42 4.53 13.78
CA ASN A 109 1.18 3.41 14.70
C ASN A 109 -0.27 2.96 14.65
N LEU A 110 -0.58 1.88 15.39
CA LEU A 110 -1.92 1.31 15.47
C LEU A 110 -2.96 2.28 16.05
N ALA A 111 -2.59 3.04 17.09
CA ALA A 111 -3.54 3.96 17.74
C ALA A 111 -4.02 5.07 16.80
N GLU A 112 -3.11 5.64 15.99
CA GLU A 112 -3.49 6.63 14.97
C GLU A 112 -4.41 6.02 13.89
N ALA A 113 -4.12 4.78 13.46
CA ALA A 113 -4.97 4.10 12.49
C ALA A 113 -6.37 3.80 13.03
N GLU A 114 -6.49 3.37 14.29
CA GLU A 114 -7.77 3.12 14.98
C GLU A 114 -8.58 4.40 15.17
N GLU A 115 -7.93 5.51 15.53
CA GLU A 115 -8.57 6.84 15.64
C GLU A 115 -9.18 7.27 14.29
N MET A 116 -8.38 7.23 13.22
CA MET A 116 -8.82 7.65 11.90
C MET A 116 -9.95 6.77 11.34
N ALA A 117 -9.85 5.46 11.50
CA ALA A 117 -10.91 4.53 11.09
C ALA A 117 -12.18 4.71 11.95
N GLY A 118 -12.03 4.92 13.25
CA GLY A 118 -13.14 5.23 14.16
C GLY A 118 -13.90 6.49 13.77
N LEU A 119 -13.19 7.55 13.44
CA LEU A 119 -13.78 8.80 12.96
C LEU A 119 -14.51 8.62 11.62
N ALA A 120 -13.92 7.88 10.69
CA ALA A 120 -14.55 7.58 9.40
C ALA A 120 -15.88 6.83 9.57
N ARG A 121 -15.91 5.80 10.44
CA ARG A 121 -17.15 5.08 10.79
C ARG A 121 -18.19 6.00 11.43
N GLN A 122 -17.77 6.80 12.42
CA GLN A 122 -18.66 7.76 13.10
C GLN A 122 -19.32 8.73 12.12
N ARG A 123 -18.58 9.16 11.08
CA ARG A 123 -19.03 10.07 10.05
C ARG A 123 -19.73 9.38 8.87
N SER A 124 -19.74 8.05 8.83
CA SER A 124 -20.26 7.24 7.71
C SER A 124 -19.67 7.64 6.37
N LEU A 125 -18.38 7.99 6.35
CA LEU A 125 -17.67 8.45 5.15
C LEU A 125 -16.91 7.30 4.49
N PRO A 126 -16.99 7.17 3.15
CA PRO A 126 -16.14 6.24 2.42
C PRO A 126 -14.65 6.57 2.59
N THR A 127 -13.84 5.54 2.75
CA THR A 127 -12.39 5.67 2.85
C THR A 127 -11.67 4.70 1.94
N MET A 128 -10.44 5.05 1.58
CA MET A 128 -9.52 4.19 0.84
C MET A 128 -8.15 4.25 1.50
N VAL A 129 -7.43 3.13 1.52
CA VAL A 129 -6.02 3.09 1.91
C VAL A 129 -5.14 2.63 0.77
N GLY A 130 -3.93 3.17 0.68
CA GLY A 130 -2.94 2.92 -0.39
C GLY A 130 -2.33 1.51 -0.38
N LEU A 131 -3.13 0.47 -0.14
CA LEU A 131 -2.76 -0.94 -0.28
C LEU A 131 -3.12 -1.45 -1.70
N GLN A 132 -2.63 -0.76 -2.71
CA GLN A 132 -2.97 -0.95 -4.12
C GLN A 132 -2.65 -2.36 -4.66
N GLY A 133 -1.79 -3.14 -4.00
CA GLY A 133 -1.52 -4.53 -4.32
C GLY A 133 -2.77 -5.40 -4.32
N ARG A 134 -3.77 -5.10 -3.50
CA ARG A 134 -5.09 -5.76 -3.49
C ARG A 134 -5.91 -5.54 -4.75
N SER A 135 -5.57 -4.53 -5.53
CA SER A 135 -6.21 -4.23 -6.81
C SER A 135 -5.37 -4.73 -8.00
N ASP A 136 -4.19 -5.32 -7.76
CA ASP A 136 -3.40 -5.94 -8.82
C ASP A 136 -4.14 -7.11 -9.47
N PRO A 137 -4.25 -7.14 -10.80
CA PRO A 137 -4.98 -8.19 -11.51
C PRO A 137 -4.51 -9.62 -11.20
N THR A 138 -3.19 -9.82 -10.98
CA THR A 138 -2.62 -11.13 -10.66
C THR A 138 -3.00 -11.57 -9.25
N ILE A 139 -2.97 -10.65 -8.29
CA ILE A 139 -3.38 -10.91 -6.90
C ILE A 139 -4.87 -11.23 -6.83
N LEU A 140 -5.71 -10.47 -7.53
CA LEU A 140 -7.15 -10.74 -7.62
C LEU A 140 -7.43 -12.11 -8.23
N TYR A 141 -6.75 -12.45 -9.32
CA TYR A 141 -6.92 -13.74 -9.97
C TYR A 141 -6.42 -14.90 -9.12
N ALA A 142 -5.26 -14.76 -8.47
CA ALA A 142 -4.74 -15.77 -7.55
C ALA A 142 -5.71 -16.02 -6.38
N ARG A 143 -6.29 -14.96 -5.80
CA ARG A 143 -7.32 -15.08 -4.77
C ARG A 143 -8.52 -15.92 -5.25
N ASP A 144 -9.03 -15.59 -6.44
CA ASP A 144 -10.19 -16.28 -6.98
C ASP A 144 -9.86 -17.75 -7.30
N LEU A 145 -8.67 -18.06 -7.78
CA LEU A 145 -8.20 -19.45 -7.99
C LEU A 145 -8.16 -20.24 -6.67
N ILE A 146 -7.63 -19.64 -5.59
CA ILE A 146 -7.63 -20.26 -4.26
C ILE A 146 -9.05 -20.51 -3.77
N GLN A 147 -9.93 -19.51 -3.88
CA GLN A 147 -11.33 -19.63 -3.44
C GLN A 147 -12.13 -20.66 -4.23
N GLN A 148 -11.78 -20.88 -5.50
CA GLN A 148 -12.37 -21.90 -6.38
C GLN A 148 -11.79 -23.29 -6.15
N GLY A 149 -10.79 -23.44 -5.26
CA GLY A 149 -10.15 -24.74 -4.96
C GLY A 149 -9.18 -25.22 -6.04
N TYR A 150 -8.65 -24.33 -6.89
CA TYR A 150 -7.78 -24.70 -8.02
C TYR A 150 -6.57 -25.55 -7.61
N ILE A 151 -6.00 -25.34 -6.43
CA ILE A 151 -4.89 -26.14 -5.89
C ILE A 151 -5.29 -27.04 -4.73
N GLY A 152 -6.61 -27.20 -4.47
CA GLY A 152 -7.14 -27.89 -3.32
C GLY A 152 -6.88 -27.14 -2.01
N GLU A 153 -6.89 -27.85 -0.87
CA GLU A 153 -6.55 -27.29 0.44
C GLU A 153 -5.12 -26.73 0.43
N VAL A 154 -4.96 -25.47 0.81
CA VAL A 154 -3.63 -24.85 0.92
C VAL A 154 -2.92 -25.41 2.14
N LEU A 155 -1.75 -26.00 1.94
CA LEU A 155 -0.92 -26.61 2.98
C LEU A 155 0.11 -25.62 3.52
N THR A 156 0.81 -24.95 2.62
CA THR A 156 1.88 -24.03 3.00
C THR A 156 2.09 -22.94 1.97
N ALA A 157 2.63 -21.80 2.43
CA ALA A 157 3.06 -20.71 1.55
C ALA A 157 4.36 -20.08 2.03
N SER A 158 5.11 -19.52 1.08
CA SER A 158 6.35 -18.79 1.34
C SER A 158 6.30 -17.43 0.62
N LEU A 159 6.54 -16.35 1.37
CA LEU A 159 6.68 -15.01 0.85
C LEU A 159 8.11 -14.51 1.08
N SER A 160 8.81 -14.15 0.02
CA SER A 160 10.11 -13.50 0.08
C SER A 160 10.04 -12.14 -0.61
N THR A 161 10.47 -11.10 0.10
CA THR A 161 10.57 -9.72 -0.39
C THR A 161 11.94 -9.18 -0.01
N VAL A 162 12.88 -9.21 -0.97
CA VAL A 162 14.23 -8.70 -0.76
C VAL A 162 14.44 -7.52 -1.70
N ALA A 163 14.51 -6.32 -1.13
CA ALA A 163 14.61 -5.05 -1.86
C ALA A 163 16.02 -4.46 -1.76
N GLN A 164 16.35 -3.54 -2.69
CA GLN A 164 17.58 -2.77 -2.65
C GLN A 164 17.57 -1.78 -1.49
N ALA A 165 18.52 -1.91 -0.56
CA ALA A 165 18.76 -0.90 0.45
C ALA A 165 19.55 0.26 -0.15
N GLN A 166 19.00 1.46 -0.06
CA GLN A 166 19.74 2.69 -0.40
C GLN A 166 20.45 3.18 0.86
N LEU A 167 21.77 3.07 0.89
CA LEU A 167 22.58 3.50 2.04
C LEU A 167 22.80 5.01 2.08
N GLN A 168 22.72 5.69 0.95
CA GLN A 168 22.77 7.14 0.85
C GLN A 168 21.38 7.68 0.51
N ARG A 169 20.88 8.63 1.30
CA ARG A 169 19.51 9.12 1.20
C ARG A 169 19.44 10.65 1.26
N GLY A 170 18.63 11.21 0.39
CA GLY A 170 18.31 12.63 0.43
C GLY A 170 17.26 12.99 1.51
N PRO A 171 17.01 14.30 1.72
CA PRO A 171 16.07 14.82 2.71
C PRO A 171 14.65 14.26 2.60
N GLY A 172 14.25 13.84 1.38
CA GLY A 172 12.96 13.23 1.11
C GLY A 172 12.77 11.83 1.68
N ARG A 173 13.86 11.14 2.04
CA ARG A 173 13.86 9.73 2.46
C ARG A 173 14.59 9.46 3.77
N ILE A 174 15.49 10.34 4.21
CA ILE A 174 16.33 10.12 5.40
C ILE A 174 15.49 9.96 6.69
N TRP A 175 14.32 10.60 6.76
CA TRP A 175 13.37 10.52 7.87
C TRP A 175 12.84 9.10 8.13
N GLN A 176 12.88 8.21 7.13
CA GLN A 176 12.47 6.81 7.24
C GLN A 176 13.43 5.96 8.09
N GLY A 177 14.61 6.47 8.43
CA GLY A 177 15.55 5.83 9.34
C GLY A 177 15.12 5.85 10.80
N VAL A 178 14.15 6.67 11.16
CA VAL A 178 13.57 6.76 12.49
C VAL A 178 12.32 5.86 12.59
N ARG A 179 12.41 4.81 13.42
CA ARG A 179 11.34 3.81 13.60
C ARG A 179 10.01 4.44 14.00
N ALA A 180 10.04 5.41 14.89
CA ALA A 180 8.85 6.10 15.38
C ALA A 180 8.06 6.84 14.30
N ASN A 181 8.65 7.15 13.15
CA ASN A 181 7.96 7.75 12.00
C ASN A 181 7.02 6.79 11.28
N GLY A 182 6.97 5.51 11.67
CA GLY A 182 6.03 4.51 11.14
C GLY A 182 6.26 4.09 9.69
N ALA A 183 7.34 4.53 9.04
CA ALA A 183 7.59 4.32 7.61
C ALA A 183 8.96 3.67 7.37
N ASN A 184 9.04 2.36 7.40
CA ASN A 184 10.27 1.58 7.30
C ASN A 184 10.07 0.29 6.49
N THR A 185 11.06 -0.60 6.45
CA THR A 185 10.99 -1.84 5.68
C THR A 185 9.86 -2.76 6.17
N LEU A 186 9.62 -2.85 7.49
CA LEU A 186 8.50 -3.65 8.01
C LEU A 186 7.16 -3.08 7.58
N THR A 187 6.95 -1.78 7.78
CA THR A 187 5.64 -1.16 7.55
C THR A 187 5.35 -0.94 6.07
N ILE A 188 6.33 -0.50 5.27
CA ILE A 188 6.13 -0.22 3.84
C ILE A 188 6.30 -1.50 3.02
N ALA A 189 7.52 -1.99 2.82
CA ALA A 189 7.76 -3.14 1.95
C ALA A 189 7.10 -4.40 2.51
N GLY A 190 7.26 -4.67 3.81
CA GLY A 190 6.62 -5.76 4.52
C GLY A 190 5.10 -5.63 4.53
N GLY A 191 4.57 -4.46 4.89
CA GLY A 191 3.14 -4.20 4.94
C GLY A 191 2.44 -4.48 3.61
N HIS A 192 2.96 -3.96 2.49
CA HIS A 192 2.43 -4.24 1.16
C HIS A 192 2.53 -5.72 0.75
N ALA A 193 3.68 -6.36 1.02
CA ALA A 193 3.89 -7.75 0.61
C ALA A 193 3.03 -8.72 1.45
N ILE A 194 2.97 -8.53 2.77
CA ILE A 194 2.13 -9.31 3.67
C ILE A 194 0.65 -9.06 3.38
N ASP A 195 0.27 -7.83 3.03
CA ASP A 195 -1.10 -7.55 2.63
C ASP A 195 -1.50 -8.29 1.34
N ALA A 196 -0.61 -8.41 0.36
CA ALA A 196 -0.84 -9.23 -0.84
C ALA A 196 -1.00 -10.72 -0.49
N LEU A 197 -0.17 -11.26 0.43
CA LEU A 197 -0.33 -12.62 0.97
C LEU A 197 -1.71 -12.80 1.60
N CYS A 198 -2.09 -11.89 2.50
CA CYS A 198 -3.38 -11.93 3.17
C CYS A 198 -4.57 -11.73 2.20
N ALA A 199 -4.39 -10.99 1.11
CA ALA A 199 -5.42 -10.85 0.09
C ALA A 199 -5.75 -12.18 -0.60
N VAL A 200 -4.76 -13.06 -0.72
CA VAL A 200 -4.91 -14.38 -1.38
C VAL A 200 -5.31 -15.47 -0.40
N LEU A 201 -4.71 -15.51 0.80
CA LEU A 201 -4.83 -16.64 1.74
C LEU A 201 -5.68 -16.36 3.00
N GLY A 202 -6.17 -15.12 3.18
CA GLY A 202 -6.85 -14.71 4.40
C GLY A 202 -5.89 -14.20 5.47
N GLU A 203 -6.34 -14.13 6.71
CA GLU A 203 -5.61 -13.51 7.81
C GLU A 203 -4.77 -14.53 8.60
N PHE A 204 -3.75 -14.03 9.33
CA PHE A 204 -3.00 -14.85 10.28
C PHE A 204 -3.87 -15.18 11.51
N ALA A 205 -3.83 -16.43 11.96
CA ALA A 205 -4.37 -16.85 13.25
C ALA A 205 -3.32 -16.72 14.36
N GLU A 206 -2.05 -17.00 14.02
CA GLU A 206 -0.93 -17.00 14.96
C GLU A 206 0.38 -16.76 14.22
N LEU A 207 1.34 -16.10 14.87
CA LEU A 207 2.68 -15.90 14.31
C LEU A 207 3.77 -15.82 15.38
N SER A 208 5.00 -16.13 14.95
CA SER A 208 6.25 -15.80 15.63
C SER A 208 7.15 -15.01 14.70
N ALA A 209 7.88 -14.02 15.23
CA ALA A 209 8.66 -13.13 14.39
C ALA A 209 10.02 -12.74 14.99
N ARG A 210 10.97 -12.41 14.11
CA ARG A 210 12.20 -11.67 14.43
C ARG A 210 12.22 -10.41 13.58
N VAL A 211 12.50 -9.28 14.25
CA VAL A 211 12.62 -7.97 13.62
C VAL A 211 13.95 -7.36 14.07
N SER A 212 14.78 -6.93 13.14
CA SER A 212 16.09 -6.36 13.46
C SER A 212 16.49 -5.26 12.49
N THR A 213 17.35 -4.36 12.98
CA THR A 213 18.07 -3.35 12.20
C THR A 213 19.48 -3.86 11.96
N ARG A 214 19.79 -4.27 10.72
CA ARG A 214 21.10 -4.81 10.31
C ARG A 214 22.00 -3.75 9.71
N ILE A 215 21.38 -2.63 9.25
CA ILE A 215 22.04 -1.47 8.68
C ILE A 215 21.77 -0.27 9.60
N PRO A 216 22.55 -0.11 10.69
CA PRO A 216 22.26 0.91 11.71
C PRO A 216 22.73 2.33 11.34
N GLU A 217 23.29 2.53 10.15
CA GLU A 217 23.76 3.82 9.65
C GLU A 217 23.39 4.00 8.17
N TRP A 218 22.83 5.15 7.87
CA TRP A 218 22.75 5.68 6.50
C TRP A 218 23.64 6.90 6.35
N ARG A 219 23.74 7.43 5.11
CA ARG A 219 24.46 8.66 4.81
C ARG A 219 23.54 9.66 4.11
N THR A 220 23.73 10.96 4.40
CA THR A 220 23.14 12.02 3.60
C THR A 220 23.78 12.04 2.20
N LEU A 221 23.24 12.86 1.29
CA LEU A 221 23.85 13.04 -0.05
C LEU A 221 25.26 13.65 0.04
N GLU A 222 25.54 14.40 1.10
CA GLU A 222 26.88 14.97 1.42
C GLU A 222 27.81 13.99 2.13
N GLY A 223 27.37 12.72 2.33
CA GLY A 223 28.16 11.67 2.95
C GLY A 223 28.17 11.67 4.48
N LYS A 224 27.39 12.55 5.15
CA LYS A 224 27.33 12.60 6.62
C LYS A 224 26.60 11.37 7.17
N PRO A 225 27.11 10.68 8.20
CA PRO A 225 26.46 9.55 8.81
C PRO A 225 25.17 9.97 9.53
N VAL A 226 24.16 9.11 9.48
CA VAL A 226 22.87 9.27 10.16
C VAL A 226 22.50 7.95 10.82
N PRO A 227 22.25 7.93 12.14
CA PRO A 227 21.85 6.71 12.84
C PRO A 227 20.47 6.25 12.38
N VAL A 228 20.28 4.93 12.35
CA VAL A 228 19.03 4.26 11.90
C VAL A 228 18.62 3.25 12.96
N ASP A 229 17.40 3.36 13.48
CA ASP A 229 16.76 2.38 14.35
C ASP A 229 15.58 1.66 13.67
N ALA A 230 15.24 2.09 12.46
CA ALA A 230 14.18 1.48 11.63
C ALA A 230 14.59 0.06 11.18
N PRO A 231 13.71 -0.96 11.31
CA PRO A 231 14.04 -2.33 10.94
C PRO A 231 14.20 -2.48 9.42
N ASP A 232 15.13 -3.37 9.05
CA ASP A 232 15.43 -3.71 7.66
C ASP A 232 15.49 -5.23 7.39
N SER A 233 15.30 -6.06 8.42
CA SER A 233 15.28 -7.52 8.33
C SER A 233 14.18 -8.09 9.21
N ILE A 234 13.21 -8.74 8.60
CA ILE A 234 12.00 -9.27 9.22
C ILE A 234 11.80 -10.72 8.77
N ASN A 235 11.65 -11.63 9.72
CA ASN A 235 11.35 -13.03 9.49
C ASN A 235 10.13 -13.42 10.31
N ILE A 236 9.15 -14.04 9.69
CA ILE A 236 7.90 -14.46 10.32
C ILE A 236 7.64 -15.92 9.94
N VAL A 237 7.19 -16.70 10.90
CA VAL A 237 6.53 -17.99 10.69
C VAL A 237 5.18 -17.92 11.35
N GLY A 238 4.15 -18.50 10.73
CA GLY A 238 2.80 -18.40 11.26
C GLY A 238 1.82 -19.33 10.57
N ARG A 239 0.61 -19.36 11.12
CA ARG A 239 -0.51 -20.11 10.61
C ARG A 239 -1.64 -19.17 10.21
N MET A 240 -2.19 -19.39 9.03
CA MET A 240 -3.36 -18.66 8.55
C MET A 240 -4.63 -19.20 9.22
N THR A 241 -5.70 -18.41 9.17
CA THR A 241 -7.03 -18.85 9.68
C THR A 241 -7.56 -20.09 8.96
N SER A 242 -7.13 -20.32 7.72
CA SER A 242 -7.43 -21.54 6.95
C SER A 242 -6.68 -22.79 7.44
N GLY A 243 -5.68 -22.65 8.32
CA GLY A 243 -4.79 -23.72 8.76
C GLY A 243 -3.49 -23.81 7.98
N ALA A 244 -3.33 -23.11 6.87
CA ALA A 244 -2.10 -23.11 6.09
C ALA A 244 -0.91 -22.55 6.88
N GLU A 245 0.24 -23.25 6.84
CA GLU A 245 1.48 -22.76 7.45
C GLU A 245 2.21 -21.81 6.51
N VAL A 246 2.72 -20.69 7.03
CA VAL A 246 3.38 -19.67 6.21
C VAL A 246 4.73 -19.24 6.76
N SER A 247 5.65 -18.95 5.84
CA SER A 247 6.93 -18.31 6.14
C SER A 247 7.04 -16.99 5.34
N VAL A 248 7.51 -15.93 6.01
CA VAL A 248 7.69 -14.62 5.39
C VAL A 248 9.09 -14.10 5.70
N ASN A 249 9.81 -13.72 4.66
CA ASN A 249 11.09 -13.01 4.75
C ASN A 249 10.97 -11.66 4.06
N VAL A 250 11.22 -10.58 4.79
CA VAL A 250 11.30 -9.22 4.23
C VAL A 250 12.63 -8.62 4.62
N ALA A 251 13.42 -8.21 3.63
CA ALA A 251 14.73 -7.63 3.89
C ALA A 251 15.06 -6.49 2.91
N ALA A 252 15.87 -5.54 3.39
CA ALA A 252 16.54 -4.58 2.54
C ALA A 252 18.06 -4.85 2.56
N VAL A 253 18.64 -5.10 1.38
CA VAL A 253 20.05 -5.50 1.23
C VAL A 253 20.81 -4.53 0.33
N PRO A 254 22.10 -4.27 0.58
CA PRO A 254 22.87 -3.31 -0.22
C PRO A 254 23.13 -3.75 -1.65
N SER A 255 23.14 -5.05 -1.91
CA SER A 255 23.54 -5.62 -3.22
C SER A 255 22.69 -6.83 -3.61
N ASN A 256 22.42 -6.97 -4.90
CA ASN A 256 21.82 -8.15 -5.52
C ASN A 256 20.50 -8.61 -4.87
N PRO A 257 19.49 -7.74 -4.71
CA PRO A 257 18.21 -8.14 -4.18
C PRO A 257 17.52 -9.15 -5.10
N SER A 258 16.85 -10.15 -4.52
CA SER A 258 16.16 -11.20 -5.30
C SER A 258 14.77 -10.81 -5.80
N GLY A 259 14.27 -9.63 -5.41
CA GLY A 259 12.92 -9.19 -5.74
C GLY A 259 11.84 -9.81 -4.84
N ASN A 260 10.67 -10.07 -5.41
CA ASN A 260 9.52 -10.56 -4.68
C ASN A 260 9.03 -11.88 -5.25
N ARG A 261 8.71 -12.81 -4.34
CA ARG A 261 8.19 -14.13 -4.69
C ARG A 261 7.19 -14.60 -3.63
N LEU A 262 5.99 -14.97 -4.08
CA LEU A 262 4.97 -15.63 -3.30
C LEU A 262 4.72 -17.01 -3.90
N GLU A 263 4.92 -18.04 -3.11
CA GLU A 263 4.70 -19.44 -3.48
C GLU A 263 3.61 -20.03 -2.58
N ILE A 264 2.67 -20.71 -3.18
CA ILE A 264 1.50 -21.28 -2.48
C ILE A 264 1.35 -22.73 -2.95
N TYR A 265 1.36 -23.65 -2.02
CA TYR A 265 1.29 -25.09 -2.28
C TYR A 265 0.05 -25.68 -1.63
N GLY A 266 -0.78 -26.32 -2.43
CA GLY A 266 -1.96 -27.05 -2.00
C GLY A 266 -1.86 -28.54 -2.23
N ARG A 267 -2.90 -29.28 -1.87
CA ARG A 267 -2.96 -30.76 -2.06
C ARG A 267 -3.00 -31.15 -3.53
N GLU A 268 -3.51 -30.29 -4.39
CA GLU A 268 -3.80 -30.62 -5.78
C GLU A 268 -2.98 -29.79 -6.77
N GLY A 269 -2.15 -28.85 -6.30
CA GLY A 269 -1.34 -28.01 -7.17
C GLY A 269 -0.59 -26.91 -6.44
N ALA A 270 -0.03 -25.99 -7.23
CA ALA A 270 0.71 -24.85 -6.71
C ALA A 270 0.51 -23.59 -7.57
N LEU A 271 0.67 -22.43 -6.92
CA LEU A 271 0.75 -21.10 -7.55
C LEU A 271 2.06 -20.44 -7.16
N VAL A 272 2.73 -19.80 -8.10
CA VAL A 272 3.93 -18.99 -7.86
C VAL A 272 3.76 -17.63 -8.51
N ILE A 273 3.81 -16.56 -7.71
CA ILE A 273 3.77 -15.17 -8.18
C ILE A 273 5.15 -14.55 -7.99
N ARG A 274 5.65 -13.90 -9.03
CA ARG A 274 6.95 -13.21 -9.03
C ARG A 274 6.82 -11.78 -9.53
N ALA A 275 7.60 -10.88 -8.93
CA ALA A 275 7.78 -9.52 -9.39
C ALA A 275 9.26 -9.11 -9.26
N ASN A 276 9.80 -8.42 -10.26
CA ASN A 276 11.15 -7.83 -10.18
C ASN A 276 11.19 -6.65 -9.20
N GLY A 277 10.07 -5.91 -9.10
CA GLY A 277 9.85 -4.87 -8.11
C GLY A 277 8.93 -5.34 -6.97
N ALA A 278 8.24 -4.43 -6.29
CA ALA A 278 7.26 -4.79 -5.27
C ALA A 278 6.01 -5.44 -5.89
N LEU A 279 5.44 -6.46 -5.23
CA LEU A 279 4.18 -7.10 -5.64
C LEU A 279 3.04 -6.09 -5.79
N SER A 280 3.06 -5.02 -5.00
CA SER A 280 2.07 -3.94 -5.05
C SER A 280 2.16 -3.03 -6.27
N LEU A 281 3.27 -3.07 -7.02
CA LEU A 281 3.51 -2.19 -8.17
C LEU A 281 3.30 -2.88 -9.52
N GLY A 282 3.32 -4.21 -9.56
CA GLY A 282 3.24 -4.95 -10.82
C GLY A 282 4.31 -4.54 -11.87
N PRO A 283 4.31 -5.09 -13.06
CA PRO A 283 3.51 -6.27 -13.42
C PRO A 283 3.99 -7.51 -12.67
N ASN A 284 3.04 -8.29 -12.18
CA ASN A 284 3.30 -9.58 -11.55
C ASN A 284 3.17 -10.70 -12.59
N GLN A 285 4.00 -11.74 -12.46
CA GLN A 285 3.93 -12.95 -13.27
C GLN A 285 3.45 -14.09 -12.39
N MET A 286 2.46 -14.84 -12.86
CA MET A 286 1.97 -16.03 -12.17
C MET A 286 2.24 -17.28 -12.98
N HIS A 287 2.69 -18.33 -12.30
CA HIS A 287 2.81 -19.69 -12.82
C HIS A 287 1.95 -20.60 -11.95
N ALA A 288 1.34 -21.58 -12.55
CA ALA A 288 0.48 -22.55 -11.87
C ALA A 288 0.70 -23.95 -12.45
N GLY A 289 0.44 -24.97 -11.64
CA GLY A 289 0.43 -26.38 -12.05
C GLY A 289 -0.46 -27.18 -11.14
N GLN A 290 -1.16 -28.20 -11.69
CA GLN A 290 -1.99 -29.14 -10.95
C GLN A 290 -1.42 -30.56 -11.03
N GLY A 291 -1.61 -31.33 -9.96
CA GLY A 291 -1.17 -32.74 -9.92
C GLY A 291 0.32 -32.91 -10.20
N LYS A 292 0.64 -33.62 -11.26
CA LYS A 292 2.02 -33.88 -11.73
C LYS A 292 2.43 -32.98 -12.91
N GLU A 293 1.58 -32.02 -13.31
CA GLU A 293 1.88 -31.14 -14.43
C GLU A 293 2.99 -30.14 -14.07
N SER A 294 3.76 -29.77 -15.09
CA SER A 294 4.79 -28.75 -14.93
C SER A 294 4.14 -27.40 -14.65
N MET A 295 4.78 -26.56 -13.84
CA MET A 295 4.38 -25.18 -13.63
C MET A 295 4.48 -24.39 -14.94
N VAL A 296 3.37 -23.85 -15.41
CA VAL A 296 3.28 -23.04 -16.64
C VAL A 296 2.84 -21.62 -16.34
N ALA A 297 3.19 -20.69 -17.23
CA ALA A 297 2.70 -19.32 -17.11
C ALA A 297 1.16 -19.29 -17.17
N MET A 298 0.57 -18.61 -16.18
CA MET A 298 -0.89 -18.48 -16.05
C MET A 298 -1.28 -17.03 -16.40
N PRO A 299 -1.78 -16.77 -17.64
CA PRO A 299 -2.15 -15.44 -18.05
C PRO A 299 -3.39 -14.96 -17.28
N VAL A 300 -3.34 -13.71 -16.82
CA VAL A 300 -4.45 -13.10 -16.07
C VAL A 300 -5.57 -12.73 -17.03
N PRO A 301 -6.82 -13.22 -16.81
CA PRO A 301 -7.96 -12.87 -17.65
C PRO A 301 -8.28 -11.36 -17.66
N ALA A 302 -8.78 -10.88 -18.80
CA ALA A 302 -9.06 -9.45 -19.00
C ALA A 302 -10.04 -8.86 -17.97
N LYS A 303 -10.99 -9.64 -17.45
CA LYS A 303 -11.99 -9.20 -16.46
C LYS A 303 -11.37 -8.62 -15.17
N TYR A 304 -10.12 -8.93 -14.86
CA TYR A 304 -9.41 -8.39 -13.68
C TYR A 304 -8.75 -7.03 -13.97
N ARG A 305 -8.71 -6.60 -15.24
CA ARG A 305 -8.11 -5.32 -15.65
C ARG A 305 -9.22 -4.28 -15.83
N VAL A 306 -9.53 -3.54 -14.75
CA VAL A 306 -10.58 -2.53 -14.75
C VAL A 306 -10.05 -1.11 -15.01
N ALA A 307 -8.74 -0.89 -14.90
CA ALA A 307 -8.13 0.35 -15.35
C ALA A 307 -8.22 0.45 -16.87
N PRO A 308 -8.51 1.66 -17.42
CA PRO A 308 -8.62 1.85 -18.86
C PRO A 308 -7.38 1.42 -19.64
N GLU A 309 -7.57 0.98 -20.87
CA GLU A 309 -6.48 0.75 -21.80
C GLU A 309 -5.68 2.04 -21.98
N GLY A 310 -4.33 1.94 -22.03
CA GLY A 310 -3.45 3.10 -22.07
C GLY A 310 -3.10 3.69 -20.70
N THR A 311 -3.65 3.17 -19.60
CA THR A 311 -3.16 3.54 -18.26
C THR A 311 -1.65 3.25 -18.15
N PRO A 312 -0.80 4.22 -17.73
CA PRO A 312 0.64 4.00 -17.67
C PRO A 312 1.00 2.82 -16.78
N ALA A 313 1.93 1.97 -17.26
CA ALA A 313 2.46 0.85 -16.49
C ALA A 313 3.26 1.29 -15.25
N GLY A 314 3.52 0.36 -14.33
CA GLY A 314 4.29 0.61 -13.11
C GLY A 314 3.45 1.24 -12.01
N GLN A 315 4.00 2.26 -11.34
CA GLN A 315 3.36 2.89 -10.17
C GLN A 315 1.90 3.33 -10.38
N PRO A 316 1.50 3.96 -11.51
CA PRO A 316 0.13 4.42 -11.70
C PRO A 316 -0.89 3.29 -11.88
N TYR A 317 -0.48 2.14 -12.42
CA TYR A 317 -1.41 1.12 -12.87
C TYR A 317 -2.29 0.56 -11.74
N ASN A 318 -1.68 0.05 -10.67
CA ASN A 318 -2.44 -0.51 -9.54
C ASN A 318 -3.17 0.56 -8.73
N VAL A 319 -2.69 1.80 -8.74
CA VAL A 319 -3.42 2.95 -8.18
C VAL A 319 -4.68 3.25 -9.00
N ALA A 320 -4.60 3.23 -10.34
CA ALA A 320 -5.76 3.37 -11.21
C ALA A 320 -6.76 2.22 -11.05
N GLN A 321 -6.28 0.97 -10.92
CA GLN A 321 -7.11 -0.18 -10.59
C GLN A 321 -7.87 0.03 -9.27
N ALA A 322 -7.22 0.54 -8.23
CA ALA A 322 -7.84 0.82 -6.94
C ALA A 322 -8.93 1.90 -7.06
N TYR A 323 -8.64 3.01 -7.73
CA TYR A 323 -9.63 4.06 -7.98
C TYR A 323 -10.82 3.55 -8.79
N ALA A 324 -10.57 2.81 -9.87
CA ALA A 324 -11.64 2.27 -10.71
C ALA A 324 -12.59 1.36 -9.92
N ARG A 325 -12.03 0.49 -9.04
CA ARG A 325 -12.81 -0.39 -8.16
C ARG A 325 -13.58 0.35 -7.07
N ALA A 326 -13.05 1.48 -6.59
CA ALA A 326 -13.67 2.26 -5.51
C ALA A 326 -14.73 3.25 -6.01
N ALA A 327 -14.86 3.48 -7.30
CA ALA A 327 -15.65 4.55 -7.87
C ALA A 327 -17.13 4.53 -7.41
N ASP A 328 -17.75 3.36 -7.33
CA ASP A 328 -19.15 3.23 -6.91
C ASP A 328 -19.32 3.51 -5.42
N ALA A 329 -18.43 2.98 -4.58
CA ALA A 329 -18.44 3.26 -3.14
C ALA A 329 -18.26 4.75 -2.84
N LEU A 330 -17.38 5.43 -3.57
CA LEU A 330 -17.15 6.88 -3.43
C LEU A 330 -18.35 7.72 -3.87
N ARG A 331 -19.25 7.18 -4.73
CA ARG A 331 -20.50 7.81 -5.12
C ARG A 331 -21.68 7.43 -4.24
N GLY A 332 -21.44 6.70 -3.13
CA GLY A 332 -22.48 6.24 -2.22
C GLY A 332 -23.16 4.95 -2.65
N GLY A 333 -22.66 4.24 -3.68
CA GLY A 333 -23.16 2.98 -4.19
C GLY A 333 -22.27 1.80 -3.83
N GLY A 334 -22.59 1.03 -2.80
CA GLY A 334 -21.82 -0.16 -2.45
C GLY A 334 -20.64 0.10 -1.48
N ARG A 335 -19.78 -0.88 -1.31
CA ARG A 335 -18.64 -0.85 -0.39
C ARG A 335 -17.34 -1.17 -1.13
N PHE A 336 -16.27 -0.47 -0.78
CA PHE A 336 -14.91 -0.80 -1.17
C PHE A 336 -14.16 -1.40 0.01
N ASP A 337 -13.52 -2.55 -0.19
CA ASP A 337 -12.93 -3.39 0.86
C ASP A 337 -11.49 -3.01 1.23
N VAL A 338 -10.86 -2.10 0.48
CA VAL A 338 -9.51 -1.60 0.75
C VAL A 338 -9.61 -0.23 1.45
N ASP A 339 -10.26 -0.26 2.59
CA ASP A 339 -10.66 0.88 3.42
C ASP A 339 -9.78 1.05 4.67
N PHE A 340 -10.14 1.98 5.55
CA PHE A 340 -9.42 2.19 6.81
C PHE A 340 -9.60 1.04 7.81
N ASP A 341 -10.67 0.27 7.74
CA ASP A 341 -10.83 -0.93 8.58
C ASP A 341 -9.83 -2.01 8.18
N LEU A 342 -9.57 -2.17 6.88
CA LEU A 342 -8.47 -3.01 6.41
C LEU A 342 -7.12 -2.48 6.90
N ALA A 343 -6.89 -1.16 6.82
CA ALA A 343 -5.66 -0.56 7.32
C ALA A 343 -5.44 -0.87 8.80
N VAL A 344 -6.47 -0.79 9.63
CA VAL A 344 -6.40 -1.16 11.05
C VAL A 344 -6.01 -2.63 11.21
N ARG A 345 -6.60 -3.54 10.45
CA ARG A 345 -6.20 -4.97 10.48
C ARG A 345 -4.72 -5.15 10.16
N ARG A 346 -4.19 -4.43 9.17
CA ARG A 346 -2.74 -4.48 8.83
C ARG A 346 -1.87 -3.87 9.92
N HIS A 347 -2.28 -2.77 10.54
CA HIS A 347 -1.57 -2.20 11.70
C HIS A 347 -1.57 -3.15 12.90
N LYS A 348 -2.69 -3.84 13.19
CA LYS A 348 -2.76 -4.88 14.23
C LYS A 348 -1.79 -6.04 13.95
N LEU A 349 -1.69 -6.45 12.69
CA LEU A 349 -0.73 -7.50 12.30
C LEU A 349 0.72 -7.03 12.48
N ILE A 350 1.05 -5.80 12.11
CA ILE A 350 2.39 -5.21 12.33
C ILE A 350 2.70 -5.14 13.83
N ASP A 351 1.75 -4.68 14.66
CA ASP A 351 1.90 -4.66 16.12
C ASP A 351 2.15 -6.07 16.69
N ALA A 352 1.41 -7.07 16.22
CA ALA A 352 1.63 -8.47 16.63
C ALA A 352 3.03 -8.97 16.23
N ILE A 353 3.53 -8.63 15.05
CA ILE A 353 4.90 -8.95 14.60
C ILE A 353 5.93 -8.30 15.53
N GLU A 354 5.77 -7.03 15.87
CA GLU A 354 6.66 -6.31 16.77
C GLU A 354 6.62 -6.86 18.20
N ARG A 355 5.44 -7.18 18.73
CA ARG A 355 5.26 -7.82 20.05
C ARG A 355 5.90 -9.21 20.11
N SER A 356 5.70 -10.00 19.06
CA SER A 356 6.35 -11.32 18.97
C SER A 356 7.86 -11.20 18.97
N ALA A 357 8.42 -10.29 18.17
CA ALA A 357 9.86 -10.04 18.10
C ALA A 357 10.44 -9.53 19.43
N ALA A 358 9.72 -8.67 20.14
CA ALA A 358 10.15 -8.12 21.42
C ALA A 358 10.13 -9.15 22.56
N THR A 359 9.14 -10.06 22.55
CA THR A 359 8.94 -11.04 23.63
C THR A 359 9.57 -12.40 23.35
N GLY A 360 9.93 -12.70 22.08
CA GLY A 360 10.37 -14.02 21.63
C GLY A 360 9.28 -15.10 21.71
N ARG A 361 8.02 -14.70 21.81
CA ARG A 361 6.85 -15.59 21.93
C ARG A 361 5.94 -15.52 20.72
N SER A 362 5.22 -16.60 20.46
CA SER A 362 4.12 -16.62 19.51
C SER A 362 2.99 -15.67 19.98
N VAL A 363 2.33 -15.04 19.01
CA VAL A 363 1.20 -14.12 19.24
C VAL A 363 0.02 -14.62 18.43
N LYS A 364 -1.10 -14.86 19.11
CA LYS A 364 -2.42 -15.11 18.47
C LYS A 364 -3.03 -13.77 18.07
N LEU A 365 -3.70 -13.78 16.91
CA LEU A 365 -4.44 -12.62 16.43
C LEU A 365 -5.94 -12.88 16.60
N ASP A 366 -6.62 -11.94 17.24
CA ASP A 366 -8.08 -11.90 17.28
C ASP A 366 -8.60 -11.50 15.90
N GLN A 367 -9.65 -12.20 15.44
CA GLN A 367 -10.27 -12.00 14.12
C GLN A 367 -11.18 -10.76 14.07
#